data_83b9bd53a2ed28ee8547f49b061372ab
#
_entry.id   83b9bd53a2ed28ee8547f49b061372ab
#
_cell.length_a   1.000
_cell.length_b   1.000
_cell.length_c   1.000
_cell.angle_alpha   90.00
_cell.angle_beta   90.00
_cell.angle_gamma   90.00
#
_symmetry.space_group_name_H-M   'P 1'
#
loop_
_entity.id
_entity.type
_entity.pdbx_description
1 polymer ?
#
loop_
_entity_poly.entity_id
_entity_poly.type
_entity_poly.pdbx_seq_one_letter_code
_entity_poly.pdbx_strand_id
1 'polypeptide(L)'
;MNPPDIFEVTLKVIRVFEKLNIAYYVGGSLASSAFGMPRTTIDTDIVANIKPEQVFLLEELLKNEFYIDADMVHNAIRYQSSFNIIHSEMLFKVDIFILKERPFDCQALSRRVQKTVSADTSQKIFFASPEDVILSKLEWYKMGREVSDRQLNDVLGILK
;
A
#
# COMPACT_ATOMS: atom_id res chain seq x y z
N MET A 1 -17.61 -12.95 -16.41
CA MET A 1 -16.51 -12.81 -15.42
C MET A 1 -16.09 -11.35 -15.36
N ASN A 2 -16.22 -10.72 -14.20
CA ASN A 2 -15.78 -9.35 -14.03
C ASN A 2 -14.25 -9.28 -14.01
N PRO A 3 -13.64 -8.25 -14.63
CA PRO A 3 -12.20 -8.07 -14.52
C PRO A 3 -11.81 -7.84 -13.06
N PRO A 4 -10.59 -8.25 -12.64
CA PRO A 4 -10.15 -7.99 -11.28
C PRO A 4 -10.10 -6.49 -11.03
N ASP A 5 -10.52 -6.06 -9.84
CA ASP A 5 -10.45 -4.68 -9.42
C ASP A 5 -9.15 -4.44 -8.64
N ILE A 6 -8.96 -3.18 -8.21
CA ILE A 6 -7.74 -2.82 -7.49
C ILE A 6 -7.60 -3.60 -6.17
N PHE A 7 -8.70 -3.96 -5.52
CA PHE A 7 -8.67 -4.77 -4.31
C PHE A 7 -8.15 -6.18 -4.59
N GLU A 8 -8.60 -6.80 -5.67
CA GLU A 8 -8.14 -8.14 -6.05
C GLU A 8 -6.65 -8.15 -6.40
N VAL A 9 -6.20 -7.14 -7.15
CA VAL A 9 -4.78 -7.00 -7.49
C VAL A 9 -3.96 -6.78 -6.21
N THR A 10 -4.43 -5.93 -5.31
CA THR A 10 -3.78 -5.68 -4.03
C THR A 10 -3.71 -6.93 -3.17
N LEU A 11 -4.78 -7.73 -3.13
CA LEU A 11 -4.81 -8.99 -2.39
C LEU A 11 -3.74 -9.97 -2.87
N LYS A 12 -3.48 -10.02 -4.16
CA LYS A 12 -2.42 -10.89 -4.71
C LYS A 12 -1.05 -10.52 -4.14
N VAL A 13 -0.75 -9.24 -4.06
CA VAL A 13 0.51 -8.75 -3.48
C VAL A 13 0.56 -9.07 -1.98
N ILE A 14 -0.52 -8.82 -1.27
CA ILE A 14 -0.61 -9.04 0.17
C ILE A 14 -0.43 -10.51 0.52
N ARG A 15 -1.02 -11.43 -0.24
CA ARG A 15 -0.85 -12.87 -0.03
C ARG A 15 0.61 -13.27 -0.14
N VAL A 16 1.34 -12.68 -1.08
CA VAL A 16 2.79 -12.94 -1.20
C VAL A 16 3.53 -12.39 0.02
N PHE A 17 3.19 -11.19 0.48
CA PHE A 17 3.79 -10.63 1.69
C PHE A 17 3.54 -11.52 2.91
N GLU A 18 2.31 -12.00 3.07
CA GLU A 18 1.98 -12.90 4.18
C GLU A 18 2.74 -14.21 4.09
N LYS A 19 2.86 -14.78 2.89
CA LYS A 19 3.61 -16.00 2.66
C LYS A 19 5.09 -15.86 3.02
N LEU A 20 5.66 -14.69 2.81
CA LEU A 20 7.07 -14.39 3.11
C LEU A 20 7.27 -13.78 4.50
N ASN A 21 6.22 -13.65 5.29
CA ASN A 21 6.24 -13.01 6.61
C ASN A 21 6.74 -11.56 6.56
N ILE A 22 6.33 -10.84 5.53
CA ILE A 22 6.62 -9.42 5.39
C ILE A 22 5.50 -8.63 6.05
N ALA A 23 5.82 -7.85 7.07
CA ALA A 23 4.86 -6.98 7.73
C ALA A 23 4.54 -5.79 6.81
N TYR A 24 3.26 -5.42 6.75
CA TYR A 24 2.79 -4.38 5.83
C TYR A 24 1.55 -3.68 6.39
N TYR A 25 1.24 -2.53 5.82
CA TYR A 25 -0.10 -1.95 5.90
C TYR A 25 -0.39 -1.18 4.61
N VAL A 26 -1.68 -1.14 4.25
CA VAL A 26 -2.15 -0.40 3.07
C VAL A 26 -2.44 1.03 3.51
N GLY A 27 -1.92 1.97 2.76
CA GLY A 27 -2.11 3.40 3.02
C GLY A 27 -2.73 4.11 1.83
N GLY A 28 -2.54 5.42 1.79
CA GLY A 28 -2.93 6.24 0.66
C GLY A 28 -4.42 6.25 0.35
N SER A 29 -4.72 6.27 -0.93
CA SER A 29 -6.09 6.42 -1.42
C SER A 29 -6.99 5.24 -1.08
N LEU A 30 -6.43 4.02 -1.08
CA LEU A 30 -7.22 2.82 -0.79
C LEU A 30 -7.62 2.79 0.68
N ALA A 31 -6.71 3.17 1.59
CA ALA A 31 -7.01 3.28 3.01
C ALA A 31 -8.07 4.37 3.25
N SER A 32 -7.97 5.51 2.58
CA SER A 32 -8.99 6.56 2.67
C SER A 32 -10.36 6.06 2.25
N SER A 33 -10.42 5.28 1.19
CA SER A 33 -11.69 4.69 0.72
C SER A 33 -12.29 3.72 1.73
N ALA A 34 -11.45 3.03 2.51
CA ALA A 34 -11.91 2.11 3.55
C ALA A 34 -12.49 2.83 4.75
N PHE A 35 -12.01 4.02 5.10
CA PHE A 35 -12.39 4.77 6.30
C PHE A 35 -13.24 6.02 6.01
N GLY A 36 -13.24 6.49 4.78
CA GLY A 36 -13.90 7.74 4.41
C GLY A 36 -14.76 7.61 3.17
N MET A 37 -14.76 8.63 2.33
CA MET A 37 -15.58 8.65 1.11
C MET A 37 -14.93 7.77 0.03
N PRO A 38 -15.67 6.78 -0.51
CA PRO A 38 -15.17 5.97 -1.61
C PRO A 38 -14.87 6.84 -2.84
N ARG A 39 -13.81 6.49 -3.55
CA ARG A 39 -13.50 7.09 -4.85
C ARG A 39 -12.79 6.06 -5.71
N THR A 40 -12.88 6.24 -7.03
CA THR A 40 -12.18 5.39 -7.97
C THR A 40 -10.68 5.62 -7.87
N THR A 41 -9.90 4.53 -7.79
CA THR A 41 -8.45 4.59 -7.81
C THR A 41 -7.90 3.47 -8.69
N ILE A 42 -6.82 3.75 -9.42
CA ILE A 42 -6.11 2.77 -10.24
C ILE A 42 -4.74 2.42 -9.68
N ASP A 43 -4.39 2.98 -8.53
CA ASP A 43 -3.14 2.67 -7.84
C ASP A 43 -3.41 2.44 -6.35
N THR A 44 -2.51 1.71 -5.72
CA THR A 44 -2.55 1.38 -4.31
C THR A 44 -1.19 1.67 -3.69
N ASP A 45 -1.18 2.19 -2.48
CA ASP A 45 0.04 2.42 -1.72
C ASP A 45 0.12 1.42 -0.58
N ILE A 46 1.24 0.72 -0.48
CA ILE A 46 1.51 -0.23 0.60
C ILE A 46 2.85 0.12 1.24
N VAL A 47 2.88 0.19 2.55
CA VAL A 47 4.14 0.29 3.30
C VAL A 47 4.51 -1.11 3.74
N ALA A 48 5.74 -1.54 3.49
CA ALA A 48 6.18 -2.91 3.75
C ALA A 48 7.60 -2.95 4.30
N ASN A 49 7.80 -3.85 5.26
CA ASN A 49 9.11 -4.06 5.88
C ASN A 49 9.84 -5.22 5.18
N ILE A 50 10.27 -4.97 3.94
CA ILE A 50 10.93 -5.98 3.10
C ILE A 50 12.41 -6.02 3.45
N LYS A 51 12.93 -7.24 3.68
CA LYS A 51 14.36 -7.47 3.95
C LYS A 51 15.07 -7.88 2.66
N PRO A 52 16.37 -7.55 2.53
CA PRO A 52 17.12 -7.91 1.30
C PRO A 52 17.07 -9.39 0.95
N GLU A 53 17.10 -10.26 1.96
CA GLU A 53 17.06 -11.72 1.75
C GLU A 53 15.71 -12.22 1.22
N GLN A 54 14.66 -11.40 1.26
CA GLN A 54 13.33 -11.77 0.77
C GLN A 54 13.10 -11.39 -0.69
N VAL A 55 13.97 -10.57 -1.28
CA VAL A 55 13.75 -9.97 -2.61
C VAL A 55 13.67 -11.04 -3.70
N PHE A 56 14.53 -12.04 -3.67
CA PHE A 56 14.53 -13.09 -4.68
C PHE A 56 13.19 -13.82 -4.73
N LEU A 57 12.68 -14.24 -3.57
CA LEU A 57 11.40 -14.94 -3.50
C LEU A 57 10.23 -14.02 -3.84
N LEU A 58 10.32 -12.76 -3.44
CA LEU A 58 9.30 -11.78 -3.77
C LEU A 58 9.15 -11.63 -5.28
N GLU A 59 10.26 -11.48 -5.99
CA GLU A 59 10.25 -11.41 -7.45
C GLU A 59 9.71 -12.70 -8.06
N GLU A 60 10.19 -13.85 -7.60
CA GLU A 60 9.76 -15.15 -8.12
C GLU A 60 8.25 -15.36 -7.98
N LEU A 61 7.66 -14.92 -6.88
CA LEU A 61 6.24 -15.11 -6.61
C LEU A 61 5.35 -14.08 -7.33
N LEU A 62 5.88 -12.93 -7.72
CA LEU A 62 5.11 -11.86 -8.35
C LEU A 62 5.31 -11.74 -9.86
N LYS A 63 6.42 -12.21 -10.39
CA LYS A 63 6.82 -11.93 -11.78
C LYS A 63 5.86 -12.47 -12.85
N ASN A 64 5.06 -13.49 -12.53
CA ASN A 64 4.13 -14.06 -13.50
C ASN A 64 2.92 -13.16 -13.77
N GLU A 65 2.55 -12.31 -12.82
CA GLU A 65 1.39 -11.44 -12.92
C GLU A 65 1.75 -9.95 -12.87
N PHE A 66 2.98 -9.62 -12.45
CA PHE A 66 3.41 -8.22 -12.27
C PHE A 66 4.74 -7.97 -12.94
N TYR A 67 4.91 -6.74 -13.41
CA TYR A 67 6.23 -6.23 -13.78
C TYR A 67 6.95 -5.84 -12.50
N ILE A 68 8.02 -6.54 -12.18
CA ILE A 68 8.83 -6.31 -10.97
C ILE A 68 10.30 -6.50 -11.31
N ASP A 69 11.15 -5.64 -10.76
CA ASP A 69 12.59 -5.66 -10.98
C ASP A 69 13.31 -5.75 -9.63
N ALA A 70 14.03 -6.84 -9.40
CA ALA A 70 14.76 -7.07 -8.15
C ALA A 70 15.75 -5.95 -7.84
N ASP A 71 16.43 -5.39 -8.84
CA ASP A 71 17.38 -4.31 -8.63
C ASP A 71 16.70 -3.05 -8.10
N MET A 72 15.50 -2.73 -8.63
CA MET A 72 14.70 -1.62 -8.11
C MET A 72 14.30 -1.85 -6.66
N VAL A 73 13.93 -3.09 -6.31
CA VAL A 73 13.55 -3.42 -4.93
C VAL A 73 14.76 -3.28 -4.00
N HIS A 74 15.92 -3.79 -4.38
CA HIS A 74 17.14 -3.66 -3.58
C HIS A 74 17.52 -2.19 -3.38
N ASN A 75 17.43 -1.37 -4.42
CA ASN A 75 17.70 0.06 -4.32
C ASN A 75 16.71 0.76 -3.37
N ALA A 76 15.43 0.40 -3.44
CA ALA A 76 14.43 0.97 -2.54
C ALA A 76 14.73 0.62 -1.08
N ILE A 77 15.13 -0.62 -0.81
CA ILE A 77 15.49 -1.04 0.55
C ILE A 77 16.72 -0.26 1.04
N ARG A 78 17.73 -0.16 0.18
CA ARG A 78 18.99 0.51 0.53
C ARG A 78 18.79 1.97 0.91
N TYR A 79 17.92 2.67 0.18
CA TYR A 79 17.70 4.11 0.37
C TYR A 79 16.42 4.41 1.14
N GLN A 80 15.74 3.38 1.65
CA GLN A 80 14.46 3.52 2.35
C GLN A 80 13.47 4.37 1.57
N SER A 81 13.37 4.09 0.28
CA SER A 81 12.50 4.79 -0.67
C SER A 81 11.32 3.90 -1.07
N SER A 82 10.93 3.97 -2.32
CA SER A 82 9.80 3.19 -2.83
C SER A 82 10.11 2.61 -4.20
N PHE A 83 9.33 1.62 -4.57
CA PHE A 83 9.30 1.08 -5.93
C PHE A 83 7.86 0.78 -6.28
N ASN A 84 7.59 0.61 -7.58
CA ASN A 84 6.25 0.22 -7.98
C ASN A 84 6.29 -1.08 -8.76
N ILE A 85 5.17 -1.79 -8.71
CA ILE A 85 4.92 -2.96 -9.56
C ILE A 85 3.61 -2.71 -10.29
N ILE A 86 3.50 -3.26 -11.49
CA ILE A 86 2.35 -3.03 -12.35
C ILE A 86 1.77 -4.39 -12.75
N HIS A 87 0.47 -4.56 -12.55
CA HIS A 87 -0.20 -5.78 -12.98
C HIS A 87 -0.15 -5.87 -14.50
N SER A 88 0.34 -6.99 -15.04
CA SER A 88 0.65 -7.11 -16.46
C SER A 88 -0.57 -7.02 -17.38
N GLU A 89 -1.73 -7.46 -16.92
CA GLU A 89 -2.96 -7.44 -17.72
C GLU A 89 -3.78 -6.17 -17.50
N MET A 90 -3.98 -5.81 -16.22
CA MET A 90 -4.89 -4.73 -15.84
C MET A 90 -4.20 -3.39 -15.71
N LEU A 91 -2.88 -3.36 -15.74
CA LEU A 91 -2.05 -2.16 -15.62
C LEU A 91 -2.31 -1.35 -14.33
N PHE A 92 -2.91 -1.96 -13.32
CA PHE A 92 -3.00 -1.35 -11.99
C PHE A 92 -1.61 -1.26 -11.38
N LYS A 93 -1.32 -0.10 -10.79
CA LYS A 93 -0.03 0.16 -10.20
C LYS A 93 -0.11 -0.01 -8.68
N VAL A 94 0.85 -0.72 -8.12
CA VAL A 94 1.01 -0.84 -6.67
C VAL A 94 2.32 -0.16 -6.30
N ASP A 95 2.24 0.91 -5.55
CA ASP A 95 3.41 1.63 -5.03
C ASP A 95 3.76 1.04 -3.66
N ILE A 96 4.98 0.53 -3.55
CA ILE A 96 5.43 -0.10 -2.31
C ILE A 96 6.52 0.78 -1.70
N PHE A 97 6.22 1.31 -0.51
CA PHE A 97 7.13 2.16 0.27
C PHE A 97 7.83 1.29 1.30
N ILE A 98 9.15 1.33 1.31
CA ILE A 98 9.91 0.60 2.31
C ILE A 98 9.70 1.27 3.67
N LEU A 99 9.39 0.48 4.69
CA LEU A 99 9.20 0.99 6.05
C LEU A 99 10.46 1.71 6.51
N LYS A 100 10.31 2.99 6.87
CA LYS A 100 11.41 3.77 7.40
C LYS A 100 11.63 3.46 8.88
N GLU A 101 12.85 3.65 9.35
CA GLU A 101 13.22 3.37 10.73
C GLU A 101 12.83 4.48 11.71
N ARG A 102 12.11 5.51 11.24
CA ARG A 102 11.63 6.58 12.12
C ARG A 102 10.62 6.03 13.13
N PRO A 103 10.62 6.54 14.37
CA PRO A 103 9.66 6.07 15.39
C PRO A 103 8.20 6.16 14.95
N PHE A 104 7.81 7.22 14.24
CA PHE A 104 6.45 7.38 13.72
C PHE A 104 6.07 6.22 12.80
N ASP A 105 6.97 5.86 11.87
CA ASP A 105 6.68 4.80 10.89
C ASP A 105 6.57 3.43 11.54
N CYS A 106 7.46 3.13 12.50
CA CYS A 106 7.41 1.87 13.23
C CYS A 106 6.14 1.79 14.10
N GLN A 107 5.74 2.88 14.74
CA GLN A 107 4.50 2.94 15.51
C GLN A 107 3.27 2.83 14.61
N ALA A 108 3.29 3.43 13.42
CA ALA A 108 2.19 3.32 12.48
C ALA A 108 1.98 1.86 12.07
N LEU A 109 3.05 1.11 11.87
CA LEU A 109 2.96 -0.33 11.60
C LEU A 109 2.30 -1.06 12.77
N SER A 110 2.67 -0.73 14.01
CA SER A 110 2.09 -1.32 15.21
C SER A 110 0.61 -1.01 15.37
N ARG A 111 0.18 0.18 14.95
CA ARG A 111 -1.19 0.65 15.09
C ARG A 111 -2.09 0.25 13.93
N ARG A 112 -1.56 -0.46 12.93
CA ARG A 112 -2.37 -0.86 11.78
C ARG A 112 -3.59 -1.66 12.19
N VAL A 113 -4.66 -1.57 11.42
CA VAL A 113 -5.92 -2.24 11.72
C VAL A 113 -6.29 -3.20 10.61
N GLN A 114 -6.92 -4.31 10.96
CA GLN A 114 -7.44 -5.26 9.98
C GLN A 114 -8.87 -4.94 9.63
N LYS A 115 -9.18 -5.02 8.34
CA LYS A 115 -10.55 -4.89 7.84
C LYS A 115 -10.83 -5.98 6.81
N THR A 116 -12.06 -6.49 6.82
CA THR A 116 -12.52 -7.42 5.79
C THR A 116 -12.83 -6.64 4.52
N VAL A 117 -12.21 -7.01 3.40
CA VAL A 117 -12.38 -6.32 2.13
C VAL A 117 -13.35 -7.01 1.19
N SER A 118 -13.68 -8.27 1.48
CA SER A 118 -14.65 -9.03 0.69
C SER A 118 -15.44 -9.92 1.63
N ALA A 119 -16.78 -9.79 1.58
CA ALA A 119 -17.67 -10.65 2.35
C ALA A 119 -17.58 -12.11 1.91
N ASP A 120 -17.32 -12.35 0.62
CA ASP A 120 -17.28 -13.68 0.03
C ASP A 120 -16.07 -14.50 0.48
N THR A 121 -14.93 -13.86 0.67
CA THR A 121 -13.68 -14.54 0.98
C THR A 121 -13.28 -14.44 2.44
N SER A 122 -13.92 -13.54 3.20
CA SER A 122 -13.54 -13.21 4.58
C SER A 122 -12.07 -12.78 4.70
N GLN A 123 -11.48 -12.37 3.58
CA GLN A 123 -10.08 -11.94 3.55
C GLN A 123 -9.91 -10.62 4.28
N LYS A 124 -8.97 -10.59 5.21
CA LYS A 124 -8.65 -9.38 5.96
C LYS A 124 -7.34 -8.79 5.48
N ILE A 125 -7.30 -7.47 5.43
CA ILE A 125 -6.13 -6.71 5.03
C ILE A 125 -5.79 -5.75 6.16
N PHE A 126 -4.50 -5.53 6.39
CA PHE A 126 -4.03 -4.51 7.31
C PHE A 126 -4.03 -3.15 6.61
N PHE A 127 -4.66 -2.18 7.23
CA PHE A 127 -4.67 -0.78 6.79
C PHE A 127 -4.01 0.09 7.85
N ALA A 128 -3.43 1.22 7.42
CA ALA A 128 -3.05 2.26 8.36
C ALA A 128 -4.28 2.65 9.19
N SER A 129 -4.07 3.01 10.47
CA SER A 129 -5.18 3.53 11.26
C SER A 129 -5.72 4.83 10.65
N PRO A 130 -7.02 5.18 10.87
CA PRO A 130 -7.56 6.43 10.33
C PRO A 130 -6.73 7.64 10.72
N GLU A 131 -6.24 7.68 11.94
CA GLU A 131 -5.40 8.77 12.45
C GLU A 131 -4.09 8.87 11.67
N ASP A 132 -3.44 7.73 11.40
CA ASP A 132 -2.19 7.70 10.65
C ASP A 132 -2.40 8.05 9.18
N VAL A 133 -3.54 7.69 8.59
CA VAL A 133 -3.89 8.09 7.23
C VAL A 133 -4.01 9.62 7.16
N ILE A 134 -4.69 10.22 8.13
CA ILE A 134 -4.86 11.67 8.19
C ILE A 134 -3.50 12.36 8.32
N LEU A 135 -2.66 11.89 9.26
CA LEU A 135 -1.34 12.48 9.49
C LEU A 135 -0.44 12.38 8.26
N SER A 136 -0.45 11.23 7.58
CA SER A 136 0.35 11.02 6.37
C SER A 136 -0.09 11.96 5.25
N LYS A 137 -1.40 12.11 5.04
CA LYS A 137 -1.92 12.99 3.99
C LYS A 137 -1.63 14.44 4.27
N LEU A 138 -1.70 14.86 5.52
CA LEU A 138 -1.35 16.23 5.91
C LEU A 138 0.14 16.50 5.73
N GLU A 139 1.00 15.53 6.02
CA GLU A 139 2.43 15.64 5.76
C GLU A 139 2.71 15.82 4.27
N TRP A 140 2.10 15.00 3.43
CA TRP A 140 2.23 15.13 1.98
C TRP A 140 1.73 16.48 1.47
N TYR A 141 0.59 16.94 1.97
CA TYR A 141 0.03 18.24 1.61
C TYR A 141 1.00 19.37 1.93
N LYS A 142 1.59 19.34 3.12
CA LYS A 142 2.56 20.34 3.57
C LYS A 142 3.84 20.31 2.74
N MET A 143 4.36 19.14 2.44
CA MET A 143 5.60 18.97 1.69
C MET A 143 5.47 19.37 0.22
N GLY A 144 4.31 19.14 -0.38
CA GLY A 144 4.08 19.38 -1.80
C GLY A 144 4.03 20.84 -2.22
N ARG A 145 3.87 21.77 -1.27
CA ARG A 145 3.71 23.23 -1.51
C ARG A 145 2.57 23.58 -2.48
N GLU A 146 1.88 22.58 -2.97
CA GLU A 146 0.74 22.76 -3.86
C GLU A 146 -0.50 22.25 -3.15
N VAL A 147 -1.61 22.98 -3.36
CA VAL A 147 -2.89 22.57 -2.81
C VAL A 147 -3.34 21.33 -3.56
N SER A 148 -3.24 20.19 -2.90
CA SER A 148 -3.82 18.96 -3.43
C SER A 148 -5.24 18.84 -2.86
N ASP A 149 -6.23 19.27 -3.62
CA ASP A 149 -7.64 19.13 -3.25
C ASP A 149 -7.99 17.67 -2.97
N ARG A 150 -7.36 16.77 -3.70
CA ARG A 150 -7.53 15.33 -3.52
C ARG A 150 -7.15 14.88 -2.11
N GLN A 151 -5.97 15.30 -1.61
CA GLN A 151 -5.53 14.93 -0.27
C GLN A 151 -6.40 15.56 0.80
N LEU A 152 -6.77 16.83 0.63
CA LEU A 152 -7.65 17.51 1.57
C LEU A 152 -9.03 16.88 1.62
N ASN A 153 -9.59 16.53 0.47
CA ASN A 153 -10.90 15.85 0.39
C ASN A 153 -10.87 14.47 1.04
N ASP A 154 -9.77 13.74 0.89
CA ASP A 154 -9.59 12.45 1.55
C ASP A 154 -9.60 12.60 3.08
N VAL A 155 -8.91 13.62 3.60
CA VAL A 155 -8.89 13.91 5.04
C VAL A 155 -10.29 14.29 5.53
N LEU A 156 -10.97 15.16 4.81
CA LEU A 156 -12.34 15.57 5.16
C LEU A 156 -13.30 14.39 5.15
N GLY A 157 -13.15 13.47 4.22
CA GLY A 157 -13.95 12.26 4.16
C GLY A 157 -13.77 11.37 5.39
N ILE A 158 -12.54 11.23 5.87
CA ILE A 158 -12.23 10.43 7.06
C ILE A 158 -12.83 11.08 8.33
N LEU A 159 -12.76 12.41 8.43
CA LEU A 159 -13.25 13.15 9.60
C LEU A 159 -14.77 13.18 9.72
N LYS A 160 -15.50 12.96 8.65
CA LYS A 160 -16.96 12.86 8.70
C LYS A 160 -17.39 11.52 9.27
#